data_0751a266a2cb9d54012cc134276815cb
#
_entry.id   0751a266a2cb9d54012cc134276815cb
#
_cell.length_a   1.000
_cell.length_b   1.000
_cell.length_c   1.000
_cell.angle_alpha   90.00
_cell.angle_beta   90.00
_cell.angle_gamma   90.00
#
_symmetry.space_group_name_H-M   'P 1'
#
loop_
_entity.id
_entity.type
_entity.pdbx_description
1 polymer ?
#
loop_
_entity_poly.entity_id
_entity_poly.type
_entity_poly.pdbx_seq_one_letter_code
_entity_poly.pdbx_strand_id
1 'polypeptide(L)'
;MEKYKELLTGLEEISKKHDIVIHTETQIENGQTTINTQALCISADEKTNTDLLISDIQELISRIKNFTIKVTILQYNNDKLDIFKYPFED
;
A
#
# COMPACT_ATOMS: atom_id res chain seq x y z
N MET A 1 16.60 5.61 8.38
CA MET A 1 15.77 4.87 9.34
C MET A 1 15.45 3.49 8.81
N GLU A 2 15.81 2.49 9.60
CA GLU A 2 15.67 1.10 9.17
C GLU A 2 14.23 0.68 8.91
N LYS A 3 13.30 1.15 9.72
CA LYS A 3 11.89 0.77 9.57
C LYS A 3 11.28 1.30 8.29
N TYR A 4 11.63 2.51 7.93
CA TYR A 4 11.15 3.09 6.67
C TYR A 4 11.73 2.34 5.48
N LYS A 5 13.02 1.98 5.57
CA LYS A 5 13.69 1.21 4.52
C LYS A 5 13.05 -0.18 4.37
N GLU A 6 12.68 -0.80 5.49
CA GLU A 6 11.99 -2.09 5.47
C GLU A 6 10.65 -1.99 4.74
N LEU A 7 9.90 -0.91 5.01
CA LEU A 7 8.63 -0.65 4.30
C LEU A 7 8.87 -0.51 2.80
N LEU A 8 9.83 0.31 2.40
CA LEU A 8 10.11 0.53 0.97
C LEU A 8 10.57 -0.74 0.27
N THR A 9 11.39 -1.55 0.93
CA THR A 9 11.86 -2.82 0.37
C THR A 9 10.69 -3.78 0.16
N GLY A 10 9.81 -3.87 1.15
CA GLY A 10 8.63 -4.73 1.05
C GLY A 10 7.70 -4.29 -0.07
N LEU A 11 7.49 -2.98 -0.21
CA LEU A 11 6.65 -2.45 -1.28
C LEU A 11 7.26 -2.70 -2.66
N GLU A 12 8.58 -2.59 -2.78
CA GLU A 12 9.25 -2.89 -4.03
C GLU A 12 9.05 -4.35 -4.43
N GLU A 13 9.18 -5.27 -3.49
CA GLU A 13 8.96 -6.69 -3.75
C GLU A 13 7.52 -6.96 -4.19
N ILE A 14 6.54 -6.36 -3.53
CA ILE A 14 5.13 -6.51 -3.88
C ILE A 14 4.87 -5.93 -5.27
N SER A 15 5.43 -4.77 -5.56
CA SER A 15 5.28 -4.13 -6.86
C SER A 15 5.79 -5.03 -7.99
N LYS A 16 6.94 -5.64 -7.80
CA LYS A 16 7.52 -6.54 -8.81
C LYS A 16 6.73 -7.83 -8.93
N LYS A 17 6.34 -8.40 -7.81
CA LYS A 17 5.60 -9.68 -7.79
C LYS A 17 4.27 -9.57 -8.53
N HIS A 18 3.56 -8.47 -8.35
CA HIS A 18 2.23 -8.28 -8.92
C HIS A 18 2.21 -7.45 -10.19
N ASP A 19 3.37 -6.94 -10.60
CA ASP A 19 3.49 -6.06 -11.77
C ASP A 19 2.53 -4.88 -11.68
N ILE A 20 2.62 -4.15 -10.57
CA ILE A 20 1.77 -3.01 -10.26
C ILE A 20 2.60 -1.80 -9.91
N VAL A 21 1.97 -0.64 -9.88
CA VAL A 21 2.60 0.62 -9.49
C VAL A 21 2.10 1.02 -8.11
N ILE A 22 3.03 1.33 -7.21
CA ILE A 22 2.72 1.77 -5.85
C ILE A 22 3.31 3.16 -5.65
N HIS A 23 2.44 4.12 -5.34
CA HIS A 23 2.85 5.45 -4.93
C HIS A 23 2.82 5.55 -3.42
N THR A 24 3.85 6.16 -2.85
CA THR A 24 3.90 6.40 -1.41
C THR A 24 3.94 7.90 -1.15
N GLU A 25 3.26 8.33 -0.11
CA GLU A 25 3.24 9.72 0.30
C GLU A 25 3.34 9.81 1.81
N THR A 26 4.26 10.64 2.30
CA THR A 26 4.40 10.92 3.72
C THR A 26 3.45 12.04 4.09
N GLN A 27 2.60 11.82 5.10
CA GLN A 27 1.66 12.83 5.56
C GLN A 27 2.25 13.58 6.73
N ILE A 28 2.13 14.91 6.67
CA ILE A 28 2.60 15.81 7.72
C ILE A 28 1.37 16.33 8.45
N GLU A 29 1.35 16.16 9.76
CA GLU A 29 0.25 16.67 10.58
C GLU A 29 0.74 17.83 11.46
N ASN A 30 -0.09 18.87 11.53
CA ASN A 30 0.13 20.02 12.42
C ASN A 30 1.50 20.68 12.25
N GLY A 31 2.04 20.69 11.04
CA GLY A 31 3.32 21.30 10.74
C GLY A 31 4.52 20.57 11.30
N GLN A 32 4.33 19.42 11.88
CA GLN A 32 5.42 18.59 12.38
C GLN A 32 5.84 17.59 11.30
N THR A 33 7.12 17.56 11.01
CA THR A 33 7.70 16.62 10.06
C THR A 33 7.87 15.28 10.76
N THR A 34 6.81 14.52 10.87
CA THR A 34 6.92 13.13 11.32
C THR A 34 6.60 12.22 10.15
N ILE A 35 7.37 11.16 10.01
CA ILE A 35 7.13 10.19 8.96
C ILE A 35 6.32 9.01 9.51
N ASN A 36 5.44 9.31 10.47
CA ASN A 36 4.65 8.26 11.12
C ASN A 36 3.47 7.79 10.28
N THR A 37 2.97 8.63 9.39
CA THR A 37 1.85 8.28 8.53
C THR A 37 2.30 8.18 7.08
N GLN A 38 2.06 7.03 6.48
CA GLN A 38 2.38 6.78 5.08
C GLN A 38 1.10 6.41 4.36
N ALA A 39 0.84 7.10 3.26
CA ALA A 39 -0.30 6.80 2.40
C ALA A 39 0.20 6.08 1.16
N LEU A 40 -0.39 4.95 0.87
CA LEU A 40 -0.05 4.13 -0.29
C LEU A 40 -1.22 4.15 -1.27
N CYS A 41 -0.93 4.45 -2.53
CA CYS A 41 -1.91 4.34 -3.59
C CYS A 41 -1.41 3.33 -4.61
N ILE A 42 -2.17 2.27 -4.80
CA ILE A 42 -1.79 1.16 -5.65
C ILE A 42 -2.72 1.12 -6.85
N SER A 43 -2.14 1.08 -8.05
CA SER A 43 -2.91 0.94 -9.28
C SER A 43 -2.77 -0.48 -9.79
N ALA A 44 -3.89 -1.16 -9.95
CA ALA A 44 -3.95 -2.55 -10.41
C ALA A 44 -4.90 -2.66 -11.59
N ASP A 45 -4.79 -3.74 -12.35
CA ASP A 45 -5.65 -3.99 -13.50
C ASP A 45 -6.36 -5.34 -13.36
N GLU A 46 -7.06 -5.74 -14.41
CA GLU A 46 -7.85 -6.98 -14.41
C GLU A 46 -7.00 -8.23 -14.25
N LYS A 47 -5.71 -8.16 -14.55
CA LYS A 47 -4.78 -9.29 -14.42
C LYS A 47 -4.26 -9.47 -13.01
N THR A 48 -4.43 -8.46 -12.16
CA THR A 48 -3.93 -8.49 -10.80
C THR A 48 -4.78 -9.39 -9.93
N ASN A 49 -4.15 -10.33 -9.23
CA ASN A 49 -4.86 -11.12 -8.22
C ASN A 49 -5.01 -10.28 -6.96
N THR A 50 -6.17 -9.65 -6.82
CA THR A 50 -6.43 -8.70 -5.75
C THR A 50 -6.38 -9.34 -4.37
N ASP A 51 -6.91 -10.55 -4.22
CA ASP A 51 -6.91 -11.23 -2.92
C ASP A 51 -5.49 -11.50 -2.45
N LEU A 52 -4.62 -11.95 -3.34
CA LEU A 52 -3.23 -12.20 -3.02
C LEU A 52 -2.49 -10.90 -2.74
N LEU A 53 -2.77 -9.85 -3.51
CA LEU A 53 -2.18 -8.53 -3.31
C LEU A 53 -2.54 -8.00 -1.92
N ILE A 54 -3.82 -8.06 -1.55
CA ILE A 54 -4.29 -7.62 -0.23
C ILE A 54 -3.61 -8.43 0.87
N SER A 55 -3.49 -9.72 0.70
CA SER A 55 -2.82 -10.58 1.66
C SER A 55 -1.36 -10.18 1.86
N ASP A 56 -0.64 -9.94 0.77
CA ASP A 56 0.76 -9.53 0.85
C ASP A 56 0.92 -8.17 1.53
N ILE A 57 0.01 -7.23 1.25
CA ILE A 57 0.04 -5.91 1.87
C ILE A 57 -0.25 -6.01 3.37
N GLN A 58 -1.25 -6.79 3.76
CA GLN A 58 -1.58 -6.97 5.17
C GLN A 58 -0.41 -7.61 5.93
N GLU A 59 0.26 -8.57 5.32
CA GLU A 59 1.43 -9.17 5.93
C GLU A 59 2.55 -8.15 6.13
N LEU A 60 2.82 -7.34 5.12
CA LEU A 60 3.84 -6.30 5.24
C LEU A 60 3.49 -5.31 6.35
N ILE A 61 2.24 -4.83 6.37
CA ILE A 61 1.79 -3.87 7.38
C ILE A 61 1.93 -4.47 8.77
N SER A 62 1.66 -5.75 8.93
CA SER A 62 1.76 -6.40 10.24
C SER A 62 3.19 -6.40 10.79
N ARG A 63 4.18 -6.31 9.92
CA ARG A 63 5.59 -6.26 10.32
C ARG A 63 6.08 -4.85 10.59
N ILE A 64 5.35 -3.83 10.11
CA ILE A 64 5.75 -2.44 10.23
C ILE A 64 4.94 -1.79 11.35
N LYS A 65 5.52 -1.73 12.54
CA LYS A 65 4.81 -1.28 13.75
C LYS A 65 4.93 0.23 14.03
N ASN A 66 5.89 0.89 13.40
CA ASN A 66 6.19 2.29 13.73
C ASN A 66 5.48 3.31 12.86
N PHE A 67 4.68 2.86 11.92
CA PHE A 67 3.98 3.76 11.00
C PHE A 67 2.48 3.49 11.03
N THR A 68 1.72 4.57 10.85
CA THR A 68 0.32 4.47 10.49
C THR A 68 0.26 4.38 8.98
N ILE A 69 -0.29 3.29 8.46
CA ILE A 69 -0.30 3.07 7.02
C ILE A 69 -1.74 3.12 6.52
N LYS A 70 -1.97 3.98 5.53
CA LYS A 70 -3.25 4.09 4.84
C LYS A 70 -3.03 3.54 3.43
N VAL A 71 -3.90 2.65 2.99
CA VAL A 71 -3.76 2.04 1.68
C VAL A 71 -5.04 2.22 0.88
N THR A 72 -4.89 2.62 -0.37
CA THR A 72 -5.97 2.64 -1.34
C THR A 72 -5.52 1.84 -2.55
N ILE A 73 -6.30 0.84 -2.92
CA ILE A 73 -6.06 0.06 -4.14
C ILE A 73 -7.12 0.44 -5.16
N LEU A 74 -6.68 0.91 -6.32
CA LEU A 74 -7.55 1.23 -7.44
C LEU A 74 -7.37 0.11 -8.47
N GLN A 75 -8.40 -0.67 -8.68
CA GLN A 75 -8.34 -1.76 -9.65
C GLN A 75 -9.24 -1.45 -10.84
N TYR A 76 -8.62 -1.36 -12.01
CA TYR A 76 -9.32 -1.10 -13.26
C TYR A 76 -9.65 -2.44 -13.92
N ASN A 77 -10.92 -2.68 -14.10
CA ASN A 77 -11.42 -3.95 -14.61
C ASN A 77 -12.42 -3.65 -15.73
N ASN A 78 -11.93 -3.62 -16.96
CA ASN A 78 -12.69 -3.15 -18.14
C ASN A 78 -13.13 -1.70 -17.89
N ASP A 79 -14.44 -1.44 -17.89
CA ASP A 79 -14.98 -0.10 -17.69
C ASP A 79 -15.31 0.19 -16.23
N LYS A 80 -14.92 -0.70 -15.32
CA LYS A 80 -15.21 -0.54 -13.90
C LYS A 80 -13.97 -0.22 -13.10
N LEU A 81 -14.16 0.61 -12.09
CA LEU A 81 -13.12 0.91 -11.11
C LEU A 81 -13.58 0.39 -9.76
N ASP A 82 -12.82 -0.55 -9.21
CA ASP A 82 -13.05 -1.03 -7.85
C ASP A 82 -12.03 -0.38 -6.92
N ILE A 83 -12.49 0.05 -5.75
CA ILE A 83 -11.65 0.74 -4.78
C ILE A 83 -11.64 -0.06 -3.48
N PHE A 84 -10.44 -0.41 -3.03
CA PHE A 84 -10.25 -1.12 -1.75
C PHE A 84 -9.42 -0.24 -0.83
N LYS A 85 -9.85 -0.09 0.41
CA LYS A 85 -9.15 0.73 1.39
C LYS A 85 -8.80 -0.07 2.63
N TYR A 86 -7.60 0.15 3.14
CA TYR A 86 -7.16 -0.46 4.39
C TYR A 86 -7.70 0.35 5.59
N PRO A 87 -8.22 -0.25 6.64
CA PRO A 87 -8.32 -1.71 6.80
C PRO A 87 -9.36 -2.32 5.84
N PHE A 88 -8.99 -3.46 5.25
CA PHE A 88 -9.87 -4.10 4.28
C PHE A 88 -10.97 -4.86 5.02
N GLU A 89 -12.19 -4.43 4.82
CA GLU A 89 -13.35 -5.05 5.43
C GLU A 89 -13.92 -6.14 4.54
N ASP A 90 -14.43 -7.16 5.18
CA ASP A 90 -15.07 -8.26 4.46
C ASP A 90 -16.41 -7.86 3.86
#